data_8247644187ffd78bfae140bf4961668c
#
_entry.id   8247644187ffd78bfae140bf4961668c
#
_cell.length_a   1.000
_cell.length_b   1.000
_cell.length_c   1.000
_cell.angle_alpha   90.00
_cell.angle_beta   90.00
_cell.angle_gamma   90.00
#
_symmetry.space_group_name_H-M   'P 1'
#
loop_
_entity.id
_entity.type
_entity.pdbx_description
1 polymer ?
#
loop_
_entity_poly.entity_id
_entity_poly.type
_entity_poly.pdbx_seq_one_letter_code
_entity_poly.pdbx_strand_id
1 'polypeptide(L)'
;ASTCSPSEFRCSSGRCIPAHWYCDGGADCSDSSDEPLSCTNRTCSNAEFTCVNNQPPQRKCIPRDWVCDGDADCADALDEHQNCTRRSCGINEFTCSNGLCIRSSYRCDRRNDCGDGSDEQGCTYQACQQHQFTCQNGRCISQDFVCDGDNDCGDESDELEHTCHTPAPTCPPGDFRCDNGHCISLIRVCDRNDDCSDNSDEKGCGVNECTDPSIHHCDHNCTDTPTSFICTCRPGYRLMSDGKTCDDVNECGETPSVCSQICENTVGSYVCKCAPGFLREPDGHRCRQNSNISPYLIFSNRYYLRNLSTNGADYSLILQGLTSVVALDFDRVDKRLYWIDVSRRVIERMSYNGSNREVVVSGVLHGEGLAVDWIARKLYWVDSFVDCLKVSELDGRFVKKLAEHCVDANNTYCFENPRAIVLHPKYGFVYWTDWGDKAFIGRVGMDGTNKVAIITTKLEWPNGITIDYTNDKLYWSDAHLSYIEYSDLDGQHRHTVYDGNLPHPFALTVFEDTVYWTDWNTRTVEKGNKYDGSGRQVLVNTTHRPFDIHVCHPYRQPIVNNPCAVNNGGCSHLCLIRHGGREHSCECPDHFLTVHVG
;
A
#
# COMPACT_ATOMS: atom_id res chain seq x y z
N ALA A 1 -42.38 3.16 20.88
CA ALA A 1 -41.45 2.38 21.69
C ALA A 1 -40.87 1.29 20.80
N SER A 2 -39.59 1.42 20.42
CA SER A 2 -38.90 0.38 19.64
C SER A 2 -38.76 -0.86 20.50
N THR A 3 -39.30 -1.97 20.01
CA THR A 3 -39.16 -3.31 20.62
C THR A 3 -37.82 -3.87 20.16
N CYS A 4 -36.98 -4.35 21.10
CA CYS A 4 -35.74 -5.07 20.79
C CYS A 4 -36.06 -6.35 19.99
N SER A 5 -35.07 -6.86 19.24
CA SER A 5 -35.23 -8.10 18.48
C SER A 5 -35.37 -9.30 19.43
N PRO A 6 -35.92 -10.46 18.97
CA PRO A 6 -36.06 -11.65 19.80
C PRO A 6 -34.74 -12.21 20.36
N SER A 7 -33.58 -11.81 19.79
CA SER A 7 -32.23 -12.19 20.22
C SER A 7 -31.58 -11.17 21.14
N GLU A 8 -32.31 -10.12 21.55
CA GLU A 8 -31.81 -9.04 22.38
C GLU A 8 -32.59 -8.91 23.70
N PHE A 9 -31.90 -8.50 24.76
CA PHE A 9 -32.47 -8.08 26.03
C PHE A 9 -32.63 -6.56 26.04
N ARG A 10 -33.71 -6.07 26.62
CA ARG A 10 -33.97 -4.64 26.76
C ARG A 10 -33.63 -4.15 28.17
N CYS A 11 -32.64 -3.30 28.29
CA CYS A 11 -32.33 -2.57 29.53
C CYS A 11 -33.49 -1.71 30.01
N SER A 12 -33.59 -1.45 31.31
CA SER A 12 -34.56 -0.49 31.83
C SER A 12 -34.37 0.92 31.32
N SER A 13 -33.15 1.26 30.90
CA SER A 13 -32.82 2.49 30.17
C SER A 13 -33.39 2.55 28.73
N GLY A 14 -33.94 1.44 28.23
CA GLY A 14 -34.52 1.32 26.90
C GLY A 14 -33.51 0.89 25.80
N ARG A 15 -32.24 0.71 26.12
CA ARG A 15 -31.20 0.18 25.21
C ARG A 15 -31.40 -1.33 25.02
N CYS A 16 -31.10 -1.82 23.81
CA CYS A 16 -31.05 -3.25 23.52
C CYS A 16 -29.63 -3.76 23.57
N ILE A 17 -29.39 -4.88 24.25
CA ILE A 17 -28.12 -5.60 24.31
C ILE A 17 -28.35 -7.05 23.86
N PRO A 18 -27.35 -7.78 23.38
CA PRO A 18 -27.48 -9.21 23.06
C PRO A 18 -28.01 -9.99 24.26
N ALA A 19 -28.94 -10.93 24.01
CA ALA A 19 -29.62 -11.67 25.11
C ALA A 19 -28.65 -12.51 25.96
N HIS A 20 -27.48 -12.88 25.45
CA HIS A 20 -26.47 -13.62 26.21
C HIS A 20 -25.67 -12.74 27.19
N TRP A 21 -25.78 -11.42 27.08
CA TRP A 21 -25.21 -10.48 28.08
C TRP A 21 -26.12 -10.27 29.30
N TYR A 22 -27.34 -10.80 29.28
CA TYR A 22 -28.22 -10.77 30.44
C TYR A 22 -27.78 -11.81 31.47
N CYS A 23 -27.47 -11.39 32.69
CA CYS A 23 -26.94 -12.23 33.77
C CYS A 23 -25.59 -12.90 33.43
N ASP A 24 -24.69 -12.25 32.73
CA ASP A 24 -23.35 -12.80 32.41
C ASP A 24 -22.26 -12.35 33.42
N GLY A 25 -22.63 -11.48 34.37
CA GLY A 25 -21.76 -10.93 35.41
C GLY A 25 -21.11 -9.60 35.03
N GLY A 26 -21.31 -9.12 33.79
CA GLY A 26 -20.90 -7.80 33.34
C GLY A 26 -22.06 -6.82 33.29
N ALA A 27 -21.89 -5.57 33.76
CA ALA A 27 -22.93 -4.55 33.65
C ALA A 27 -22.87 -3.89 32.26
N ASP A 28 -23.56 -4.47 31.29
CA ASP A 28 -23.61 -4.01 29.89
C ASP A 28 -24.74 -2.98 29.65
N CYS A 29 -25.76 -2.98 30.50
CA CYS A 29 -26.73 -1.90 30.60
C CYS A 29 -26.19 -0.77 31.48
N SER A 30 -26.36 0.46 31.02
CA SER A 30 -25.90 1.65 31.79
C SER A 30 -26.58 1.80 33.17
N ASP A 31 -27.68 1.10 33.37
CA ASP A 31 -28.46 1.05 34.60
C ASP A 31 -28.31 -0.30 35.35
N SER A 32 -27.39 -1.16 34.91
CA SER A 32 -27.15 -2.51 35.44
C SER A 32 -28.39 -3.39 35.52
N SER A 33 -29.40 -3.13 34.69
CA SER A 33 -30.68 -3.89 34.69
C SER A 33 -30.55 -5.27 34.07
N ASP A 34 -29.43 -5.54 33.41
CA ASP A 34 -29.00 -6.85 32.88
C ASP A 34 -28.46 -7.78 33.99
N GLU A 35 -28.03 -7.22 35.12
CA GLU A 35 -27.46 -7.97 36.23
C GLU A 35 -28.31 -7.84 37.54
N PRO A 36 -29.61 -8.16 37.53
CA PRO A 36 -30.45 -8.12 38.74
C PRO A 36 -29.95 -9.14 39.77
N LEU A 37 -30.23 -8.89 41.04
CA LEU A 37 -29.87 -9.77 42.18
C LEU A 37 -30.37 -11.23 42.01
N SER A 38 -31.27 -11.49 41.11
CA SER A 38 -31.76 -12.84 40.77
C SER A 38 -30.81 -13.63 39.84
N CYS A 39 -29.74 -13.04 39.31
CA CYS A 39 -28.78 -13.71 38.45
C CYS A 39 -27.87 -14.73 39.14
N THR A 40 -27.92 -14.86 40.46
CA THR A 40 -27.03 -15.72 41.27
C THR A 40 -27.06 -17.21 40.93
N ASN A 41 -28.07 -17.70 40.17
CA ASN A 41 -28.27 -19.11 39.85
C ASN A 41 -28.19 -19.45 38.35
N ARG A 42 -27.64 -18.58 37.50
CA ARG A 42 -27.47 -18.94 36.09
C ARG A 42 -26.40 -20.03 35.92
N THR A 43 -26.74 -21.12 35.25
CA THR A 43 -25.81 -22.12 34.74
C THR A 43 -25.40 -21.73 33.32
N CYS A 44 -24.08 -21.69 33.05
CA CYS A 44 -23.58 -21.39 31.71
C CYS A 44 -24.04 -22.42 30.69
N SER A 45 -24.28 -21.99 29.47
CA SER A 45 -24.73 -22.85 28.38
C SER A 45 -23.61 -23.78 27.91
N ASN A 46 -23.95 -24.80 27.09
CA ASN A 46 -22.94 -25.71 26.51
C ASN A 46 -21.95 -25.01 25.56
N ALA A 47 -22.28 -23.80 25.10
CA ALA A 47 -21.40 -22.97 24.27
C ALA A 47 -20.52 -22.03 25.09
N GLU A 48 -20.67 -22.03 26.42
CA GLU A 48 -19.91 -21.16 27.32
C GLU A 48 -19.06 -21.99 28.30
N PHE A 49 -17.98 -21.36 28.78
CA PHE A 49 -17.11 -21.88 29.84
C PHE A 49 -17.46 -21.19 31.16
N THR A 50 -17.41 -21.94 32.27
CA THR A 50 -17.75 -21.42 33.59
C THR A 50 -16.51 -21.08 34.36
N CYS A 51 -16.29 -19.80 34.71
CA CYS A 51 -15.28 -19.37 35.64
C CYS A 51 -15.71 -19.68 37.10
N VAL A 52 -14.89 -20.41 37.84
CA VAL A 52 -15.29 -20.99 39.13
C VAL A 52 -15.27 -19.98 40.27
N ASN A 53 -14.31 -19.03 40.26
CA ASN A 53 -14.04 -18.12 41.40
C ASN A 53 -14.40 -16.66 41.09
N ASN A 54 -15.13 -16.37 40.03
CA ASN A 54 -15.50 -15.00 39.70
C ASN A 54 -16.61 -14.48 40.63
N GLN A 55 -16.34 -13.33 41.24
CA GLN A 55 -17.34 -12.55 41.96
C GLN A 55 -17.72 -11.29 41.17
N PRO A 56 -18.95 -10.81 41.26
CA PRO A 56 -19.31 -9.56 40.61
C PRO A 56 -18.34 -8.42 40.92
N PRO A 57 -17.87 -7.60 39.97
CA PRO A 57 -18.41 -7.42 38.59
C PRO A 57 -17.79 -8.29 37.50
N GLN A 58 -17.12 -9.40 37.79
CA GLN A 58 -16.45 -10.22 36.77
C GLN A 58 -17.39 -11.27 36.19
N ARG A 59 -17.27 -11.55 34.91
CA ARG A 59 -18.13 -12.47 34.16
C ARG A 59 -18.00 -13.90 34.67
N LYS A 60 -19.11 -14.54 34.97
CA LYS A 60 -19.18 -15.95 35.40
C LYS A 60 -19.11 -16.93 34.23
N CYS A 61 -19.60 -16.53 33.07
CA CYS A 61 -19.66 -17.34 31.85
C CYS A 61 -18.91 -16.60 30.73
N ILE A 62 -17.95 -17.25 30.10
CA ILE A 62 -17.22 -16.73 28.94
C ILE A 62 -17.45 -17.61 27.72
N PRO A 63 -17.41 -17.10 26.50
CA PRO A 63 -17.47 -17.91 25.27
C PRO A 63 -16.38 -18.98 25.28
N ARG A 64 -16.66 -20.17 24.73
CA ARG A 64 -15.65 -21.24 24.65
C ARG A 64 -14.46 -20.90 23.76
N ASP A 65 -14.64 -19.96 22.85
CA ASP A 65 -13.56 -19.48 21.97
C ASP A 65 -12.52 -18.60 22.70
N TRP A 66 -12.86 -18.15 23.93
CA TRP A 66 -11.95 -17.42 24.81
C TRP A 66 -11.19 -18.34 25.78
N VAL A 67 -11.39 -19.65 25.71
CA VAL A 67 -10.66 -20.63 26.53
C VAL A 67 -9.40 -21.03 25.78
N CYS A 68 -8.25 -20.80 26.40
CA CYS A 68 -6.92 -21.07 25.83
C CYS A 68 -6.59 -20.15 24.62
N ASP A 69 -7.01 -18.88 24.67
CA ASP A 69 -6.70 -17.89 23.63
C ASP A 69 -5.49 -17.01 23.98
N GLY A 70 -4.95 -17.14 25.18
CA GLY A 70 -3.79 -16.42 25.67
C GLY A 70 -4.12 -15.23 26.58
N ASP A 71 -5.40 -14.86 26.69
CA ASP A 71 -5.86 -13.81 27.58
C ASP A 71 -6.59 -14.41 28.79
N ALA A 72 -6.36 -13.88 29.99
CA ALA A 72 -7.04 -14.38 31.20
C ALA A 72 -8.40 -13.68 31.36
N ASP A 73 -9.45 -14.28 30.84
CA ASP A 73 -10.82 -13.79 30.88
C ASP A 73 -11.55 -14.19 32.18
N CYS A 74 -11.12 -15.27 32.82
CA CYS A 74 -11.53 -15.62 34.18
C CYS A 74 -10.59 -14.97 35.22
N ALA A 75 -11.13 -14.51 36.35
CA ALA A 75 -10.35 -13.88 37.43
C ALA A 75 -9.23 -14.77 37.99
N ASP A 76 -9.38 -16.07 37.90
CA ASP A 76 -8.42 -17.08 38.37
C ASP A 76 -7.60 -17.66 37.20
N ALA A 77 -7.74 -17.12 36.01
CA ALA A 77 -7.10 -17.57 34.77
C ALA A 77 -7.29 -19.07 34.48
N LEU A 78 -8.38 -19.68 34.97
CA LEU A 78 -8.69 -21.09 34.75
C LEU A 78 -8.97 -21.43 33.29
N ASP A 79 -9.42 -20.45 32.53
CA ASP A 79 -9.59 -20.49 31.08
C ASP A 79 -8.27 -20.76 30.33
N GLU A 80 -7.15 -20.33 30.93
CA GLU A 80 -5.82 -20.48 30.34
C GLU A 80 -4.98 -21.61 30.97
N HIS A 81 -5.49 -22.23 32.06
CA HIS A 81 -4.70 -23.23 32.79
C HIS A 81 -5.31 -24.63 32.86
N GLN A 82 -6.63 -24.82 32.72
CA GLN A 82 -7.25 -26.14 32.78
C GLN A 82 -7.50 -26.76 31.41
N ASN A 83 -6.73 -27.85 31.10
CA ASN A 83 -6.88 -28.66 29.88
C ASN A 83 -6.58 -27.91 28.57
N CYS A 84 -5.81 -26.84 28.60
CA CYS A 84 -5.23 -26.32 27.39
C CYS A 84 -4.18 -27.32 26.87
N THR A 85 -4.64 -28.32 26.12
CA THR A 85 -3.75 -29.08 25.27
C THR A 85 -3.19 -28.09 24.27
N ARG A 86 -1.86 -27.88 24.30
CA ARG A 86 -1.14 -27.02 23.37
C ARG A 86 -1.63 -27.33 21.98
N ARG A 87 -2.37 -26.40 21.39
CA ARG A 87 -2.77 -26.48 19.99
C ARG A 87 -1.47 -26.54 19.18
N SER A 88 -1.28 -27.59 18.40
CA SER A 88 -0.21 -27.56 17.41
C SER A 88 -0.56 -26.47 16.39
N CYS A 89 0.32 -25.48 16.27
CA CYS A 89 0.13 -24.40 15.33
C CYS A 89 -0.07 -24.94 13.91
N GLY A 90 -0.86 -24.25 13.11
CA GLY A 90 -1.14 -24.64 11.73
C GLY A 90 0.12 -24.58 10.84
N ILE A 91 0.02 -25.14 9.64
CA ILE A 91 1.15 -25.23 8.68
C ILE A 91 1.71 -23.83 8.33
N ASN A 92 0.90 -22.79 8.41
CA ASN A 92 1.27 -21.40 8.11
C ASN A 92 1.49 -20.54 9.37
N GLU A 93 1.61 -21.18 10.53
CA GLU A 93 1.84 -20.51 11.80
C GLU A 93 3.21 -20.90 12.39
N PHE A 94 3.85 -19.93 13.04
CA PHE A 94 5.07 -20.15 13.83
C PHE A 94 4.69 -20.37 15.29
N THR A 95 5.32 -21.35 15.93
CA THR A 95 5.10 -21.62 17.35
C THR A 95 6.15 -20.88 18.16
N CYS A 96 5.72 -19.91 18.95
CA CYS A 96 6.57 -19.18 19.89
C CYS A 96 7.07 -20.11 21.01
N SER A 97 8.17 -19.75 21.68
CA SER A 97 8.68 -20.52 22.82
C SER A 97 7.71 -20.55 24.02
N ASN A 98 6.87 -19.52 24.16
CA ASN A 98 5.78 -19.47 25.14
C ASN A 98 4.56 -20.30 24.74
N GLY A 99 4.54 -20.86 23.52
CA GLY A 99 3.46 -21.71 23.01
C GLY A 99 2.37 -20.97 22.23
N LEU A 100 2.49 -19.66 22.05
CA LEU A 100 1.61 -18.84 21.20
C LEU A 100 1.84 -19.19 19.73
N CYS A 101 0.78 -19.21 18.94
CA CYS A 101 0.85 -19.36 17.49
C CYS A 101 0.71 -17.99 16.84
N ILE A 102 1.70 -17.58 16.09
CA ILE A 102 1.66 -16.38 15.26
C ILE A 102 1.78 -16.78 13.79
N ARG A 103 1.34 -15.93 12.88
CA ARG A 103 1.53 -16.18 11.44
C ARG A 103 3.02 -16.27 11.11
N SER A 104 3.38 -17.16 10.20
CA SER A 104 4.78 -17.32 9.78
C SER A 104 5.37 -16.04 9.16
N SER A 105 4.52 -15.12 8.67
CA SER A 105 4.94 -13.81 8.17
C SER A 105 5.39 -12.83 9.26
N TYR A 106 5.00 -13.08 10.53
CA TYR A 106 5.44 -12.29 11.69
C TYR A 106 6.73 -12.81 12.32
N ARG A 107 7.27 -13.92 11.78
CA ARG A 107 8.57 -14.39 12.16
C ARG A 107 9.64 -13.64 11.40
N CYS A 108 10.62 -13.10 12.10
CA CYS A 108 11.73 -12.36 11.51
C CYS A 108 11.28 -11.05 10.80
N ASP A 109 10.23 -10.39 11.32
CA ASP A 109 9.74 -9.11 10.81
C ASP A 109 10.26 -7.91 11.64
N ARG A 110 11.13 -8.20 12.63
CA ARG A 110 11.75 -7.24 13.56
C ARG A 110 10.77 -6.67 14.58
N ARG A 111 9.65 -7.37 14.83
CA ARG A 111 8.70 -7.06 15.91
C ARG A 111 8.63 -8.27 16.84
N ASN A 112 8.41 -8.02 18.11
CA ASN A 112 8.18 -9.10 19.07
C ASN A 112 6.69 -9.44 19.12
N ASP A 113 6.21 -10.22 18.17
CA ASP A 113 4.81 -10.64 18.08
C ASP A 113 4.50 -11.84 18.99
N CYS A 114 5.51 -12.61 19.35
CA CYS A 114 5.42 -13.67 20.34
C CYS A 114 5.34 -13.16 21.81
N GLY A 115 5.74 -11.92 22.07
CA GLY A 115 5.85 -11.36 23.41
C GLY A 115 7.09 -11.87 24.19
N ASP A 116 7.65 -13.02 23.82
CA ASP A 116 8.90 -13.60 24.39
C ASP A 116 10.11 -13.42 23.46
N GLY A 117 9.94 -12.78 22.30
CA GLY A 117 10.98 -12.51 21.31
C GLY A 117 11.49 -13.73 20.58
N SER A 118 10.81 -14.88 20.66
CA SER A 118 11.26 -16.11 20.02
C SER A 118 11.07 -16.14 18.51
N ASP A 119 10.18 -15.32 17.99
CA ASP A 119 9.92 -15.05 16.57
C ASP A 119 11.08 -14.35 15.88
N GLU A 120 11.87 -13.58 16.63
CA GLU A 120 13.00 -12.83 16.14
C GLU A 120 14.36 -13.51 16.39
N GLN A 121 14.35 -14.73 16.97
CA GLN A 121 15.58 -15.48 17.24
C GLN A 121 16.02 -16.30 16.01
N GLY A 122 17.31 -16.18 15.67
CA GLY A 122 17.92 -16.91 14.54
C GLY A 122 17.60 -16.33 13.16
N CYS A 123 17.15 -15.09 13.12
CA CYS A 123 16.85 -14.38 11.88
C CYS A 123 18.11 -13.82 11.21
N THR A 124 18.17 -13.88 9.88
CA THR A 124 19.20 -13.22 9.07
C THR A 124 18.57 -12.02 8.39
N TYR A 125 18.94 -10.82 8.83
CA TYR A 125 18.43 -9.58 8.25
C TYR A 125 19.42 -8.99 7.23
N GLN A 126 18.90 -8.34 6.19
CA GLN A 126 19.73 -7.50 5.33
C GLN A 126 20.26 -6.31 6.15
N ALA A 127 21.52 -5.91 5.86
CA ALA A 127 22.11 -4.74 6.48
C ALA A 127 21.27 -3.49 6.17
N CYS A 128 21.08 -2.65 7.18
CA CYS A 128 20.40 -1.37 7.03
C CYS A 128 21.12 -0.49 6.01
N GLN A 129 20.41 0.42 5.37
CA GLN A 129 20.98 1.37 4.43
C GLN A 129 21.90 2.36 5.15
N GLN A 130 22.86 2.96 4.43
CA GLN A 130 23.89 3.83 5.01
C GLN A 130 23.34 5.04 5.81
N HIS A 131 22.09 5.44 5.56
CA HIS A 131 21.42 6.56 6.25
C HIS A 131 20.46 6.09 7.36
N GLN A 132 20.47 4.82 7.71
CA GLN A 132 19.63 4.24 8.76
C GLN A 132 20.49 3.76 9.93
N PHE A 133 19.94 3.89 11.14
CA PHE A 133 20.52 3.30 12.34
C PHE A 133 20.06 1.84 12.45
N THR A 134 20.98 0.98 12.85
CA THR A 134 20.70 -0.43 13.09
C THR A 134 20.55 -0.67 14.59
N CYS A 135 19.34 -0.94 15.04
CA CYS A 135 19.02 -1.31 16.42
C CYS A 135 19.71 -2.63 16.82
N GLN A 136 19.87 -2.91 18.10
CA GLN A 136 20.44 -4.18 18.58
C GLN A 136 19.57 -5.38 18.19
N ASN A 137 18.25 -5.21 18.13
CA ASN A 137 17.32 -6.22 17.60
C ASN A 137 17.36 -6.35 16.06
N GLY A 138 18.25 -5.62 15.38
CA GLY A 138 18.42 -5.65 13.92
C GLY A 138 17.42 -4.78 13.14
N ARG A 139 16.52 -4.05 13.80
CA ARG A 139 15.60 -3.11 13.17
C ARG A 139 16.37 -1.91 12.62
N CYS A 140 15.91 -1.38 11.48
CA CYS A 140 16.45 -0.17 10.87
C CYS A 140 15.49 0.99 11.13
N ILE A 141 15.99 2.07 11.73
CA ILE A 141 15.24 3.30 11.96
C ILE A 141 15.97 4.47 11.26
N SER A 142 15.28 5.58 11.05
CA SER A 142 15.94 6.79 10.59
C SER A 142 16.95 7.29 11.62
N GLN A 143 18.04 7.91 11.17
CA GLN A 143 19.00 8.56 12.08
C GLN A 143 18.35 9.67 12.94
N ASP A 144 17.25 10.25 12.48
CA ASP A 144 16.53 11.32 13.18
C ASP A 144 15.80 10.82 14.45
N PHE A 145 15.59 9.50 14.55
CA PHE A 145 14.94 8.83 15.69
C PHE A 145 15.95 8.19 16.66
N VAL A 146 17.21 8.56 16.55
CA VAL A 146 18.26 8.12 17.47
C VAL A 146 18.51 9.23 18.47
N CYS A 147 18.32 8.93 19.76
CA CYS A 147 18.49 9.89 20.87
C CYS A 147 17.49 11.06 20.84
N ASP A 148 16.25 10.79 20.43
CA ASP A 148 15.16 11.78 20.46
C ASP A 148 14.30 11.70 21.74
N GLY A 149 14.56 10.71 22.59
CA GLY A 149 13.89 10.47 23.86
C GLY A 149 12.73 9.47 23.79
N ASP A 150 12.43 8.94 22.57
CA ASP A 150 11.43 7.92 22.34
C ASP A 150 12.11 6.58 21.95
N ASN A 151 11.53 5.44 22.36
CA ASN A 151 12.05 4.12 22.05
C ASN A 151 11.54 3.64 20.68
N ASP A 152 12.18 4.05 19.60
CA ASP A 152 11.82 3.67 18.23
C ASP A 152 12.34 2.31 17.79
N CYS A 153 13.43 1.86 18.39
CA CYS A 153 13.96 0.52 18.21
C CYS A 153 13.08 -0.57 18.86
N GLY A 154 12.37 -0.22 19.94
CA GLY A 154 11.58 -1.16 20.72
C GLY A 154 12.41 -1.98 21.73
N ASP A 155 13.73 -1.89 21.67
CA ASP A 155 14.70 -2.49 22.60
C ASP A 155 15.57 -1.44 23.31
N GLU A 156 15.19 -0.15 23.21
CA GLU A 156 15.87 1.02 23.78
C GLU A 156 17.32 1.23 23.25
N SER A 157 17.72 0.52 22.19
CA SER A 157 19.08 0.59 21.67
C SER A 157 19.42 1.90 20.96
N ASP A 158 18.41 2.65 20.53
CA ASP A 158 18.48 4.01 20.00
C ASP A 158 18.69 5.08 21.08
N GLU A 159 18.29 4.78 22.33
CA GLU A 159 18.37 5.69 23.46
C GLU A 159 19.47 5.29 24.47
N LEU A 160 20.30 4.30 24.13
CA LEU A 160 21.37 3.87 25.02
C LEU A 160 22.45 4.95 25.17
N GLU A 161 22.94 5.16 26.39
CA GLU A 161 23.94 6.16 26.73
C GLU A 161 25.20 6.10 25.85
N HIS A 162 25.63 4.90 25.43
CA HIS A 162 26.75 4.72 24.51
C HIS A 162 26.40 4.98 23.03
N THR A 163 25.14 4.91 22.64
CA THR A 163 24.64 5.24 21.31
C THR A 163 24.45 6.75 21.17
N CYS A 164 23.99 7.38 22.26
CA CYS A 164 23.75 8.81 22.34
C CYS A 164 25.00 9.63 22.71
N HIS A 165 26.16 9.00 22.86
CA HIS A 165 27.41 9.72 23.01
C HIS A 165 27.97 10.11 21.62
N THR A 166 27.48 11.23 21.14
CA THR A 166 28.04 12.26 20.23
C THR A 166 27.09 12.63 19.07
N PRO A 167 26.99 13.89 18.74
CA PRO A 167 27.74 15.05 19.21
C PRO A 167 27.07 15.73 20.40
N ALA A 168 27.88 16.36 21.24
CA ALA A 168 27.47 17.14 22.38
C ALA A 168 26.28 18.07 22.08
N PRO A 169 25.36 18.30 23.03
CA PRO A 169 24.11 19.02 22.81
C PRO A 169 24.37 20.32 22.07
N THR A 170 23.68 20.51 20.95
CA THR A 170 23.64 21.81 20.27
C THR A 170 23.02 22.81 21.24
N CYS A 171 23.72 23.91 21.47
CA CYS A 171 23.18 24.97 22.30
C CYS A 171 21.88 25.51 21.72
N PRO A 172 20.98 26.06 22.54
CA PRO A 172 19.78 26.74 22.05
C PRO A 172 20.13 27.76 20.96
N PRO A 173 19.23 27.97 19.98
CA PRO A 173 19.47 28.97 18.93
C PRO A 173 19.75 30.34 19.55
N GLY A 174 20.93 30.89 19.29
CA GLY A 174 21.39 32.17 19.83
C GLY A 174 22.38 32.08 20.98
N ASP A 175 22.76 30.88 21.43
CA ASP A 175 23.81 30.67 22.41
C ASP A 175 25.12 30.18 21.76
N PHE A 176 26.23 30.55 22.40
CA PHE A 176 27.58 30.08 22.04
C PHE A 176 27.91 28.80 22.80
N ARG A 177 28.59 27.89 22.13
CA ARG A 177 29.05 26.64 22.71
C ARG A 177 30.54 26.73 23.04
N CYS A 178 30.87 26.61 24.33
CA CYS A 178 32.23 26.52 24.82
C CYS A 178 32.94 25.22 24.40
N ASP A 179 34.25 25.18 24.33
CA ASP A 179 35.04 23.98 24.03
C ASP A 179 34.79 22.86 25.08
N ASN A 180 34.45 23.21 26.33
CA ASN A 180 34.06 22.28 27.39
C ASN A 180 32.61 21.76 27.27
N GLY A 181 31.85 22.21 26.25
CA GLY A 181 30.47 21.78 25.98
C GLY A 181 29.38 22.62 26.70
N HIS A 182 29.71 23.59 27.50
CA HIS A 182 28.74 24.52 28.12
C HIS A 182 28.17 25.49 27.07
N CYS A 183 26.93 25.91 27.27
CA CYS A 183 26.27 26.92 26.44
C CYS A 183 26.18 28.23 27.22
N ILE A 184 26.64 29.31 26.59
CA ILE A 184 26.55 30.68 27.11
C ILE A 184 25.86 31.58 26.08
N SER A 185 25.24 32.65 26.57
CA SER A 185 24.63 33.64 25.66
C SER A 185 25.69 34.35 24.82
N LEU A 186 25.40 34.59 23.52
CA LEU A 186 26.29 35.31 22.59
C LEU A 186 26.73 36.68 23.08
N ILE A 187 25.97 37.31 24.00
CA ILE A 187 26.37 38.62 24.62
C ILE A 187 27.53 38.50 25.58
N ARG A 188 27.90 37.29 26.03
CA ARG A 188 29.02 36.99 26.92
C ARG A 188 30.25 36.48 26.15
N VAL A 189 30.17 36.45 24.85
CA VAL A 189 31.30 36.05 23.99
C VAL A 189 32.08 37.30 23.64
N CYS A 190 33.40 37.27 23.85
CA CYS A 190 34.29 38.39 23.59
C CYS A 190 33.99 39.62 24.48
N ASP A 191 33.56 39.43 25.72
CA ASP A 191 33.28 40.51 26.70
C ASP A 191 34.44 40.75 27.67
N ARG A 192 35.54 40.00 27.55
CA ARG A 192 36.76 40.00 28.38
C ARG A 192 36.63 39.27 29.71
N ASN A 193 35.56 38.48 29.89
CA ASN A 193 35.39 37.59 31.02
C ASN A 193 35.36 36.15 30.53
N ASP A 194 35.98 35.24 31.28
CA ASP A 194 35.87 33.79 30.99
C ASP A 194 34.55 33.25 31.52
N ASP A 195 33.50 33.31 30.72
CA ASP A 195 32.16 32.78 31.04
C ASP A 195 32.04 31.28 30.71
N CYS A 196 32.87 30.75 29.87
CA CYS A 196 32.98 29.33 29.51
C CYS A 196 33.77 28.52 30.58
N SER A 197 34.55 29.16 31.43
CA SER A 197 35.49 28.52 32.36
C SER A 197 36.66 27.76 31.71
N ASP A 198 36.78 27.82 30.39
CA ASP A 198 37.91 27.31 29.59
C ASP A 198 38.49 28.37 28.66
N ASN A 199 38.02 29.59 28.79
CA ASN A 199 38.40 30.77 28.04
C ASN A 199 38.17 30.63 26.52
N SER A 200 37.29 29.71 26.10
CA SER A 200 37.00 29.51 24.64
C SER A 200 36.17 30.64 24.05
N ASP A 201 35.39 31.33 24.86
CA ASP A 201 34.56 32.49 24.56
C ASP A 201 35.42 33.77 24.25
N GLU A 202 36.63 33.81 24.76
CA GLU A 202 37.54 34.92 24.56
C GLU A 202 38.66 34.65 23.50
N LYS A 203 38.61 33.48 22.83
CA LYS A 203 39.57 33.12 21.78
C LYS A 203 39.08 33.62 20.41
N GLY A 204 39.99 34.17 19.61
CA GLY A 204 39.75 34.60 18.23
C GLY A 204 38.91 35.85 18.08
N CYS A 205 38.64 36.57 19.15
CA CYS A 205 37.84 37.79 19.16
C CYS A 205 38.33 38.88 18.25
N GLY A 206 37.43 39.41 17.40
CA GLY A 206 37.70 40.55 16.53
C GLY A 206 38.39 40.22 15.22
N VAL A 207 38.55 38.95 14.89
CA VAL A 207 38.97 38.50 13.56
C VAL A 207 37.74 38.17 12.74
N ASN A 208 37.59 38.80 11.58
CA ASN A 208 36.55 38.45 10.62
C ASN A 208 37.16 37.59 9.51
N GLU A 209 37.03 36.27 9.67
CA GLU A 209 37.62 35.30 8.74
C GLU A 209 36.92 35.34 7.37
N CYS A 210 35.70 35.81 7.29
CA CYS A 210 34.93 35.90 6.04
C CYS A 210 35.46 36.97 5.06
N THR A 211 36.39 37.81 5.51
CA THR A 211 37.04 38.80 4.63
C THR A 211 38.11 38.20 3.69
N ASP A 212 38.61 37.00 4.04
CA ASP A 212 39.63 36.32 3.24
C ASP A 212 39.23 34.87 2.91
N PRO A 213 38.88 34.60 1.63
CA PRO A 213 38.51 33.24 1.20
C PRO A 213 39.60 32.18 1.44
N SER A 214 40.87 32.58 1.58
CA SER A 214 41.95 31.64 1.86
C SER A 214 41.98 31.17 3.32
N ILE A 215 41.18 31.78 4.21
CA ILE A 215 41.06 31.41 5.61
C ILE A 215 39.82 30.53 5.83
N HIS A 216 38.65 30.97 5.37
CA HIS A 216 37.39 30.25 5.66
C HIS A 216 37.17 29.06 4.73
N HIS A 217 37.59 29.12 3.47
CA HIS A 217 37.35 28.06 2.46
C HIS A 217 35.90 27.61 2.31
N CYS A 218 34.91 28.49 2.57
CA CYS A 218 33.50 28.19 2.32
C CYS A 218 33.20 28.20 0.82
N ASP A 219 32.48 27.19 0.32
CA ASP A 219 32.10 27.14 -1.10
C ASP A 219 31.12 28.24 -1.50
N HIS A 220 30.18 28.57 -0.61
CA HIS A 220 29.14 29.57 -0.91
C HIS A 220 29.21 30.77 0.03
N ASN A 221 28.48 30.77 1.12
CA ASN A 221 28.38 31.92 2.01
C ASN A 221 29.19 31.68 3.28
N CYS A 222 29.85 32.73 3.75
CA CYS A 222 30.53 32.77 5.03
C CYS A 222 29.80 33.78 5.93
N THR A 223 29.52 33.40 7.15
CA THR A 223 28.97 34.27 8.19
C THR A 223 29.94 34.33 9.33
N ASP A 224 30.45 35.53 9.61
CA ASP A 224 31.33 35.79 10.73
C ASP A 224 30.61 35.58 12.07
N THR A 225 31.35 35.01 13.02
CA THR A 225 30.87 34.82 14.40
C THR A 225 31.92 35.45 15.34
N PRO A 226 31.59 35.73 16.60
CA PRO A 226 32.52 36.41 17.52
C PRO A 226 33.89 35.74 17.65
N THR A 227 33.98 34.42 17.52
CA THR A 227 35.21 33.64 17.75
C THR A 227 35.60 32.75 16.57
N SER A 228 34.80 32.70 15.47
CA SER A 228 35.01 31.83 14.32
C SER A 228 34.09 32.25 13.18
N PHE A 229 33.83 31.34 12.22
CA PHE A 229 32.91 31.54 11.11
C PHE A 229 32.03 30.32 10.87
N ILE A 230 30.95 30.51 10.16
CA ILE A 230 30.02 29.44 9.73
C ILE A 230 29.86 29.54 8.22
N CYS A 231 30.07 28.41 7.54
CA CYS A 231 29.75 28.30 6.12
C CYS A 231 28.27 27.88 5.97
N THR A 232 27.58 28.50 5.01
CA THR A 232 26.20 28.13 4.64
C THR A 232 26.09 27.99 3.15
N CYS A 233 25.26 27.04 2.73
CA CYS A 233 25.02 26.82 1.30
C CYS A 233 23.86 27.68 0.80
N ARG A 234 23.89 27.98 -0.50
CA ARG A 234 22.75 28.59 -1.19
C ARG A 234 21.58 27.61 -1.26
N PRO A 235 20.34 28.07 -1.46
CA PRO A 235 19.20 27.19 -1.72
C PRO A 235 19.52 26.20 -2.84
N GLY A 236 19.07 24.95 -2.70
CA GLY A 236 19.37 23.85 -3.63
C GLY A 236 20.69 23.11 -3.36
N TYR A 237 21.43 23.49 -2.31
CA TYR A 237 22.65 22.80 -1.89
C TYR A 237 22.63 22.42 -0.43
N ARG A 238 23.26 21.32 -0.11
CA ARG A 238 23.44 20.81 1.25
C ARG A 238 24.88 20.98 1.71
N LEU A 239 25.05 21.45 2.95
CA LEU A 239 26.37 21.54 3.58
C LEU A 239 26.87 20.11 3.90
N MET A 240 28.08 19.82 3.47
CA MET A 240 28.74 18.55 3.73
C MET A 240 29.26 18.45 5.16
N SER A 241 29.67 17.26 5.58
CA SER A 241 30.17 16.96 6.93
C SER A 241 31.47 17.69 7.28
N ASP A 242 32.21 18.23 6.29
CA ASP A 242 33.37 19.06 6.52
C ASP A 242 33.04 20.48 6.99
N GLY A 243 31.74 20.84 6.99
CA GLY A 243 31.23 22.15 7.38
C GLY A 243 31.62 23.30 6.44
N LYS A 244 32.10 23.03 5.22
CA LYS A 244 32.62 24.03 4.27
C LYS A 244 32.13 23.83 2.85
N THR A 245 32.05 22.59 2.39
CA THR A 245 31.68 22.22 1.02
C THR A 245 30.16 22.14 0.87
N CYS A 246 29.65 22.59 -0.26
CA CYS A 246 28.23 22.56 -0.60
C CYS A 246 28.00 21.62 -1.78
N ASP A 247 27.26 20.53 -1.54
CA ASP A 247 26.87 19.56 -2.56
C ASP A 247 25.47 19.83 -3.08
N ASP A 248 25.24 19.54 -4.36
CA ASP A 248 23.93 19.71 -5.00
C ASP A 248 22.90 18.76 -4.40
N VAL A 249 21.71 19.28 -4.09
CA VAL A 249 20.58 18.45 -3.64
C VAL A 249 19.89 17.90 -4.88
N ASN A 250 19.83 16.58 -5.02
CA ASN A 250 19.05 15.96 -6.07
C ASN A 250 17.59 15.84 -5.63
N GLU A 251 16.79 16.87 -5.88
CA GLU A 251 15.37 16.90 -5.51
C GLU A 251 14.54 15.86 -6.27
N CYS A 252 15.03 15.39 -7.41
CA CYS A 252 14.36 14.33 -8.18
C CYS A 252 14.41 12.96 -7.49
N GLY A 253 15.27 12.79 -6.51
CA GLY A 253 15.34 11.58 -5.69
C GLY A 253 14.40 11.57 -4.49
N GLU A 254 13.71 12.68 -4.21
CA GLU A 254 12.80 12.78 -3.07
C GLU A 254 11.48 12.03 -3.29
N THR A 255 10.91 11.53 -2.20
CA THR A 255 9.58 10.93 -2.17
C THR A 255 8.70 11.65 -1.14
N PRO A 256 7.52 12.16 -1.51
CA PRO A 256 6.91 12.11 -2.86
C PRO A 256 7.68 12.96 -3.88
N SER A 257 7.58 12.60 -5.16
CA SER A 257 8.25 13.32 -6.24
C SER A 257 7.87 14.81 -6.27
N VAL A 258 8.84 15.68 -6.38
CA VAL A 258 8.64 17.13 -6.52
C VAL A 258 8.00 17.52 -7.85
N CYS A 259 8.08 16.66 -8.86
CA CYS A 259 7.47 16.83 -10.18
C CYS A 259 6.33 15.83 -10.40
N SER A 260 5.29 16.29 -11.06
CA SER A 260 4.13 15.49 -11.42
C SER A 260 4.47 14.36 -12.42
N GLN A 261 5.47 14.57 -13.29
CA GLN A 261 5.90 13.60 -14.28
C GLN A 261 7.43 13.47 -14.33
N ILE A 262 8.08 14.13 -15.25
CA ILE A 262 9.52 14.00 -15.47
C ILE A 262 10.26 15.04 -14.63
N CYS A 263 11.19 14.60 -13.82
CA CYS A 263 12.09 15.46 -13.06
C CYS A 263 13.50 15.36 -13.64
N GLU A 264 14.12 16.51 -13.87
CA GLU A 264 15.51 16.62 -14.31
C GLU A 264 16.28 17.43 -13.29
N ASN A 265 17.20 16.80 -12.59
CA ASN A 265 18.08 17.47 -11.66
C ASN A 265 19.04 18.40 -12.41
N THR A 266 19.22 19.62 -11.90
CA THR A 266 20.15 20.60 -12.39
C THR A 266 20.98 21.15 -11.24
N VAL A 267 22.13 21.70 -11.53
CA VAL A 267 23.03 22.20 -10.48
C VAL A 267 22.35 23.32 -9.67
N GLY A 268 22.07 23.06 -8.41
CA GLY A 268 21.42 23.98 -7.46
C GLY A 268 19.92 24.06 -7.58
N SER A 269 19.27 23.18 -8.36
CA SER A 269 17.80 23.16 -8.53
C SER A 269 17.37 21.97 -9.39
N TYR A 270 16.09 21.92 -9.76
CA TYR A 270 15.51 20.92 -10.67
C TYR A 270 14.56 21.56 -11.67
N VAL A 271 14.22 20.83 -12.71
CA VAL A 271 13.25 21.24 -13.73
C VAL A 271 12.23 20.14 -13.95
N CYS A 272 10.96 20.46 -13.78
CA CYS A 272 9.87 19.55 -14.13
C CYS A 272 9.53 19.66 -15.63
N LYS A 273 9.46 18.52 -16.28
CA LYS A 273 9.04 18.37 -17.69
C LYS A 273 7.79 17.50 -17.76
N CYS A 274 7.01 17.71 -18.81
CA CYS A 274 5.83 16.92 -19.08
C CYS A 274 6.04 15.99 -20.28
N ALA A 275 5.42 14.81 -20.21
CA ALA A 275 5.37 13.87 -21.32
C ALA A 275 4.61 14.47 -22.53
N PRO A 276 4.84 13.94 -23.75
CA PRO A 276 4.09 14.36 -24.93
C PRO A 276 2.58 14.29 -24.69
N GLY A 277 1.87 15.33 -25.07
CA GLY A 277 0.42 15.46 -24.85
C GLY A 277 0.01 16.15 -23.53
N PHE A 278 0.97 16.52 -22.71
CA PHE A 278 0.75 17.27 -21.48
C PHE A 278 1.39 18.65 -21.55
N LEU A 279 0.80 19.60 -20.86
CA LEU A 279 1.32 20.95 -20.66
C LEU A 279 1.69 21.15 -19.20
N ARG A 280 2.82 21.84 -18.98
CA ARG A 280 3.24 22.22 -17.64
C ARG A 280 2.37 23.40 -17.15
N GLU A 281 1.81 23.25 -15.96
CA GLU A 281 1.04 24.29 -15.28
C GLU A 281 1.93 25.49 -14.87
N PRO A 282 1.35 26.65 -14.62
CA PRO A 282 2.09 27.85 -14.21
C PRO A 282 2.86 27.69 -12.90
N ASP A 283 2.50 26.73 -12.03
CA ASP A 283 3.25 26.41 -10.81
C ASP A 283 4.63 25.78 -11.09
N GLY A 284 4.88 25.37 -12.33
CA GLY A 284 6.11 24.78 -12.76
C GLY A 284 6.30 23.30 -12.39
N HIS A 285 5.36 22.67 -11.66
CA HIS A 285 5.49 21.32 -11.12
C HIS A 285 4.49 20.33 -11.71
N ARG A 286 3.25 20.75 -11.95
CA ARG A 286 2.17 19.89 -12.41
C ARG A 286 2.06 19.86 -13.92
N CYS A 287 1.65 18.71 -14.43
CA CYS A 287 1.37 18.46 -15.84
C CYS A 287 -0.12 18.16 -16.03
N ARG A 288 -0.77 18.87 -16.94
CA ARG A 288 -2.17 18.66 -17.33
C ARG A 288 -2.25 18.23 -18.76
N GLN A 289 -3.17 17.32 -19.06
CA GLN A 289 -3.41 16.84 -20.42
C GLN A 289 -3.85 18.00 -21.34
N ASN A 290 -3.35 17.96 -22.58
CA ASN A 290 -3.61 18.99 -23.61
C ASN A 290 -4.56 18.46 -24.69
N SER A 291 -5.49 17.57 -24.35
CA SER A 291 -6.50 17.12 -25.32
C SER A 291 -7.83 17.82 -25.05
N ASN A 292 -8.69 17.85 -26.09
CA ASN A 292 -10.07 18.33 -25.95
C ASN A 292 -11.02 17.25 -25.40
N ILE A 293 -10.47 16.11 -24.95
CA ILE A 293 -11.23 14.99 -24.43
C ILE A 293 -11.26 15.08 -22.91
N SER A 294 -12.44 15.27 -22.34
CA SER A 294 -12.61 15.24 -20.89
C SER A 294 -12.53 13.81 -20.35
N PRO A 295 -11.71 13.54 -19.35
CA PRO A 295 -11.68 12.24 -18.68
C PRO A 295 -12.98 12.01 -17.91
N TYR A 296 -13.41 10.76 -17.85
CA TYR A 296 -14.52 10.31 -17.01
C TYR A 296 -14.24 8.93 -16.45
N LEU A 297 -14.88 8.60 -15.33
CA LEU A 297 -14.76 7.32 -14.67
C LEU A 297 -15.87 6.38 -15.17
N ILE A 298 -15.50 5.13 -15.43
CA ILE A 298 -16.45 4.02 -15.51
C ILE A 298 -16.20 3.09 -14.35
N PHE A 299 -17.25 2.61 -13.72
CA PHE A 299 -17.14 1.62 -12.65
C PHE A 299 -18.33 0.68 -12.62
N SER A 300 -18.11 -0.50 -12.07
CA SER A 300 -19.17 -1.47 -11.84
C SER A 300 -19.74 -1.31 -10.43
N ASN A 301 -21.06 -1.46 -10.33
CA ASN A 301 -21.81 -1.44 -9.09
C ASN A 301 -22.70 -2.68 -9.03
N ARG A 302 -22.08 -3.83 -9.03
CA ARG A 302 -22.67 -5.18 -9.04
C ARG A 302 -23.69 -5.43 -10.15
N TYR A 303 -24.78 -4.69 -10.18
CA TYR A 303 -25.91 -4.82 -11.12
C TYR A 303 -25.92 -3.79 -12.24
N TYR A 304 -24.98 -2.86 -12.19
CA TYR A 304 -24.94 -1.69 -13.08
C TYR A 304 -23.52 -1.38 -13.51
N LEU A 305 -23.38 -0.86 -14.73
CA LEU A 305 -22.21 -0.08 -15.14
C LEU A 305 -22.59 1.40 -15.08
N ARG A 306 -21.73 2.19 -14.49
CA ARG A 306 -21.94 3.63 -14.24
C ARG A 306 -20.84 4.47 -14.87
N ASN A 307 -21.22 5.69 -15.25
CA ASN A 307 -20.34 6.75 -15.69
C ASN A 307 -20.38 7.88 -14.64
N LEU A 308 -19.21 8.40 -14.30
CA LEU A 308 -19.02 9.46 -13.32
C LEU A 308 -17.99 10.45 -13.84
N SER A 309 -18.29 11.74 -13.82
CA SER A 309 -17.27 12.75 -14.12
C SER A 309 -16.20 12.81 -13.01
N THR A 310 -14.98 13.19 -13.37
CA THR A 310 -13.85 13.22 -12.43
C THR A 310 -13.99 14.25 -11.30
N ASN A 311 -14.96 15.16 -11.42
CA ASN A 311 -15.36 16.11 -10.36
C ASN A 311 -16.60 15.67 -9.56
N GLY A 312 -17.23 14.55 -9.94
CA GLY A 312 -18.44 14.04 -9.28
C GLY A 312 -19.75 14.72 -9.69
N ALA A 313 -19.72 15.70 -10.60
CA ALA A 313 -20.92 16.48 -10.96
C ALA A 313 -21.93 15.70 -11.81
N ASP A 314 -21.43 14.88 -12.74
CA ASP A 314 -22.25 14.09 -13.64
C ASP A 314 -22.16 12.60 -13.28
N TYR A 315 -23.29 12.01 -12.92
CA TYR A 315 -23.40 10.60 -12.55
C TYR A 315 -24.53 9.96 -13.33
N SER A 316 -24.22 9.01 -14.19
CA SER A 316 -25.19 8.40 -15.10
C SER A 316 -25.09 6.89 -15.19
N LEU A 317 -26.15 6.28 -15.70
CA LEU A 317 -26.26 4.85 -15.96
C LEU A 317 -25.76 4.54 -17.36
N ILE A 318 -24.81 3.59 -17.48
CA ILE A 318 -24.40 3.04 -18.79
C ILE A 318 -25.23 1.80 -19.12
N LEU A 319 -25.32 0.85 -18.17
CA LEU A 319 -26.00 -0.43 -18.36
C LEU A 319 -26.60 -0.91 -17.04
N GLN A 320 -27.78 -1.53 -17.12
CA GLN A 320 -28.46 -2.15 -15.98
C GLN A 320 -28.88 -3.60 -16.31
N GLY A 321 -29.37 -4.33 -15.31
CA GLY A 321 -29.84 -5.69 -15.48
C GLY A 321 -28.70 -6.70 -15.56
N LEU A 322 -27.57 -6.40 -14.97
CA LEU A 322 -26.46 -7.32 -14.77
C LEU A 322 -26.66 -8.13 -13.48
N THR A 323 -25.92 -9.22 -13.29
CA THR A 323 -26.14 -10.11 -12.18
C THR A 323 -25.09 -9.94 -11.10
N SER A 324 -23.80 -9.93 -11.46
CA SER A 324 -22.68 -9.68 -10.54
C SER A 324 -21.42 -9.32 -11.33
N VAL A 325 -21.29 -8.07 -11.66
CA VAL A 325 -20.10 -7.55 -12.37
C VAL A 325 -19.03 -7.16 -11.38
N VAL A 326 -17.85 -7.80 -11.48
CA VAL A 326 -16.71 -7.59 -10.57
C VAL A 326 -15.53 -6.92 -11.25
N ALA A 327 -15.30 -7.18 -12.52
CA ALA A 327 -14.20 -6.62 -13.29
C ALA A 327 -14.72 -6.01 -14.60
N LEU A 328 -14.11 -4.93 -15.02
CA LEU A 328 -14.41 -4.25 -16.29
C LEU A 328 -13.14 -3.63 -16.86
N ASP A 329 -13.11 -3.44 -18.16
CA ASP A 329 -12.10 -2.62 -18.84
C ASP A 329 -12.69 -2.06 -20.14
N PHE A 330 -11.97 -1.16 -20.79
CA PHE A 330 -12.42 -0.50 -22.00
C PHE A 330 -11.40 -0.62 -23.13
N ASP A 331 -11.90 -0.56 -24.35
CA ASP A 331 -11.13 -0.44 -25.56
C ASP A 331 -11.44 0.88 -26.24
N ARG A 332 -10.47 1.76 -26.28
CA ARG A 332 -10.58 3.07 -26.90
C ARG A 332 -10.67 2.99 -28.42
N VAL A 333 -9.99 2.01 -29.03
CA VAL A 333 -9.87 1.90 -30.50
C VAL A 333 -11.23 1.59 -31.14
N ASP A 334 -11.89 0.54 -30.64
CA ASP A 334 -13.22 0.14 -31.14
C ASP A 334 -14.38 0.73 -30.32
N LYS A 335 -14.06 1.58 -29.32
CA LYS A 335 -15.04 2.21 -28.41
C LYS A 335 -15.97 1.18 -27.77
N ARG A 336 -15.39 0.16 -27.12
CA ARG A 336 -16.10 -0.93 -26.47
C ARG A 336 -15.76 -1.02 -24.99
N LEU A 337 -16.76 -1.45 -24.19
CA LEU A 337 -16.61 -1.86 -22.79
C LEU A 337 -16.62 -3.38 -22.73
N TYR A 338 -15.80 -3.92 -21.85
CA TYR A 338 -15.71 -5.34 -21.51
C TYR A 338 -15.94 -5.52 -20.04
N TRP A 339 -16.65 -6.58 -19.61
CA TRP A 339 -16.85 -6.89 -18.21
C TRP A 339 -17.01 -8.37 -17.95
N ILE A 340 -16.74 -8.80 -16.73
CA ILE A 340 -17.00 -10.15 -16.23
C ILE A 340 -18.26 -10.13 -15.37
N ASP A 341 -19.24 -10.95 -15.72
CA ASP A 341 -20.39 -11.27 -14.85
C ASP A 341 -20.16 -12.66 -14.24
N VAL A 342 -19.71 -12.69 -12.97
CA VAL A 342 -19.33 -13.94 -12.29
C VAL A 342 -20.50 -14.88 -12.07
N SER A 343 -21.70 -14.35 -11.84
CA SER A 343 -22.90 -15.18 -11.65
C SER A 343 -23.33 -15.86 -12.95
N ARG A 344 -23.14 -15.21 -14.07
CA ARG A 344 -23.42 -15.78 -15.41
C ARG A 344 -22.23 -16.55 -15.97
N ARG A 345 -21.06 -16.43 -15.37
CA ARG A 345 -19.79 -17.06 -15.81
C ARG A 345 -19.39 -16.71 -17.24
N VAL A 346 -19.53 -15.43 -17.57
CA VAL A 346 -19.27 -14.92 -18.92
C VAL A 346 -18.44 -13.64 -18.88
N ILE A 347 -17.70 -13.41 -19.98
CA ILE A 347 -17.19 -12.09 -20.34
C ILE A 347 -18.09 -11.56 -21.45
N GLU A 348 -18.60 -10.37 -21.26
CA GLU A 348 -19.41 -9.67 -22.25
C GLU A 348 -18.72 -8.39 -22.71
N ARG A 349 -19.13 -7.90 -23.87
CA ARG A 349 -18.73 -6.59 -24.39
C ARG A 349 -19.92 -5.86 -25.02
N MET A 350 -19.82 -4.54 -25.11
CA MET A 350 -20.74 -3.70 -25.86
C MET A 350 -20.04 -2.45 -26.37
N SER A 351 -20.66 -1.76 -27.33
CA SER A 351 -20.21 -0.44 -27.76
C SER A 351 -20.54 0.61 -26.67
N TYR A 352 -19.78 1.73 -26.62
CA TYR A 352 -20.01 2.82 -25.64
C TYR A 352 -21.41 3.42 -25.69
N ASN A 353 -22.07 3.35 -26.85
CA ASN A 353 -23.45 3.81 -27.01
C ASN A 353 -24.51 2.80 -26.52
N GLY A 354 -24.10 1.69 -25.90
CA GLY A 354 -24.99 0.64 -25.39
C GLY A 354 -25.43 -0.39 -26.44
N SER A 355 -25.02 -0.26 -27.70
CA SER A 355 -25.36 -1.21 -28.77
C SER A 355 -24.40 -2.40 -28.82
N ASN A 356 -24.78 -3.42 -29.59
CA ASN A 356 -23.95 -4.58 -29.91
C ASN A 356 -23.44 -5.32 -28.64
N ARG A 357 -24.31 -5.47 -27.64
CA ARG A 357 -24.00 -6.31 -26.47
C ARG A 357 -23.94 -7.77 -26.88
N GLU A 358 -22.84 -8.43 -26.56
CA GLU A 358 -22.65 -9.84 -26.87
C GLU A 358 -21.75 -10.54 -25.84
N VAL A 359 -21.92 -11.84 -25.70
CA VAL A 359 -21.05 -12.70 -24.90
C VAL A 359 -19.79 -12.99 -25.73
N VAL A 360 -18.64 -12.70 -25.18
CA VAL A 360 -17.31 -12.91 -25.81
C VAL A 360 -16.73 -14.25 -25.40
N VAL A 361 -16.74 -14.55 -24.10
CA VAL A 361 -16.22 -15.79 -23.53
C VAL A 361 -17.25 -16.37 -22.56
N SER A 362 -17.49 -17.66 -22.64
CA SER A 362 -18.34 -18.43 -21.73
C SER A 362 -17.51 -19.42 -20.92
N GLY A 363 -18.02 -19.81 -19.74
CA GLY A 363 -17.36 -20.79 -18.89
C GLY A 363 -16.22 -20.22 -18.05
N VAL A 364 -16.24 -18.91 -17.78
CA VAL A 364 -15.36 -18.26 -16.79
C VAL A 364 -15.93 -18.59 -15.42
N LEU A 365 -15.27 -19.47 -14.66
CA LEU A 365 -15.85 -20.06 -13.46
C LEU A 365 -15.91 -19.05 -12.30
N HIS A 366 -14.82 -18.31 -12.07
CA HIS A 366 -14.75 -17.23 -11.09
C HIS A 366 -13.74 -16.15 -11.55
N GLY A 367 -14.15 -15.39 -12.56
CA GLY A 367 -13.31 -14.31 -13.09
C GLY A 367 -13.26 -13.13 -12.13
N GLU A 368 -12.07 -12.75 -11.71
CA GLU A 368 -11.83 -11.67 -10.73
C GLU A 368 -11.21 -10.41 -11.36
N GLY A 369 -10.38 -10.57 -12.38
CA GLY A 369 -9.70 -9.47 -13.06
C GLY A 369 -9.76 -9.59 -14.57
N LEU A 370 -9.88 -8.46 -15.25
CA LEU A 370 -10.00 -8.33 -16.69
C LEU A 370 -9.14 -7.17 -17.18
N ALA A 371 -8.45 -7.35 -18.31
CA ALA A 371 -7.68 -6.28 -18.92
C ALA A 371 -7.63 -6.40 -20.44
N VAL A 372 -7.76 -5.28 -21.11
CA VAL A 372 -7.69 -5.17 -22.57
C VAL A 372 -6.28 -4.75 -23.00
N ASP A 373 -5.64 -5.54 -23.86
CA ASP A 373 -4.48 -5.10 -24.61
C ASP A 373 -4.95 -4.30 -25.84
N TRP A 374 -4.91 -3.00 -25.70
CA TRP A 374 -5.37 -2.07 -26.73
C TRP A 374 -4.43 -1.98 -27.95
N ILE A 375 -3.20 -2.52 -27.85
CA ILE A 375 -2.20 -2.50 -28.93
C ILE A 375 -2.27 -3.78 -29.76
N ALA A 376 -2.05 -4.96 -29.13
CA ALA A 376 -2.10 -6.25 -29.82
C ALA A 376 -3.51 -6.80 -29.97
N ARG A 377 -4.52 -6.08 -29.47
CA ARG A 377 -5.96 -6.42 -29.61
C ARG A 377 -6.30 -7.74 -28.95
N LYS A 378 -5.89 -7.94 -27.70
CA LYS A 378 -6.13 -9.16 -26.92
C LYS A 378 -6.90 -8.86 -25.64
N LEU A 379 -7.58 -9.87 -25.13
CA LEU A 379 -8.32 -9.82 -23.88
C LEU A 379 -7.66 -10.78 -22.89
N TYR A 380 -7.27 -10.27 -21.73
CA TYR A 380 -6.66 -11.02 -20.64
C TYR A 380 -7.61 -11.08 -19.45
N TRP A 381 -7.67 -12.21 -18.75
CA TRP A 381 -8.41 -12.34 -17.51
C TRP A 381 -7.80 -13.40 -16.60
N VAL A 382 -8.06 -13.25 -15.30
CA VAL A 382 -7.73 -14.25 -14.28
C VAL A 382 -9.01 -14.91 -13.78
N ASP A 383 -8.91 -16.21 -13.52
CA ASP A 383 -9.99 -17.03 -12.98
C ASP A 383 -9.48 -17.71 -11.70
N SER A 384 -10.00 -17.26 -10.54
CA SER A 384 -9.57 -17.73 -9.22
C SER A 384 -10.15 -19.08 -8.81
N PHE A 385 -11.03 -19.66 -9.61
CA PHE A 385 -11.49 -21.04 -9.38
C PHE A 385 -10.55 -22.09 -9.96
N VAL A 386 -9.85 -21.74 -11.03
CA VAL A 386 -8.88 -22.60 -11.71
C VAL A 386 -7.47 -22.04 -11.65
N ASP A 387 -7.26 -21.00 -10.86
CA ASP A 387 -5.98 -20.37 -10.52
C ASP A 387 -5.09 -20.12 -11.74
N CYS A 388 -5.63 -19.39 -12.71
CA CYS A 388 -4.94 -19.21 -13.97
C CYS A 388 -5.14 -17.82 -14.61
N LEU A 389 -4.16 -17.47 -15.45
CA LEU A 389 -4.24 -16.37 -16.41
C LEU A 389 -4.56 -16.91 -17.78
N LYS A 390 -5.56 -16.32 -18.44
CA LYS A 390 -5.96 -16.66 -19.82
C LYS A 390 -5.93 -15.45 -20.74
N VAL A 391 -5.85 -15.71 -22.03
CA VAL A 391 -5.89 -14.72 -23.11
C VAL A 391 -6.75 -15.18 -24.26
N SER A 392 -7.36 -14.25 -24.97
CA SER A 392 -8.04 -14.49 -26.25
C SER A 392 -7.92 -13.28 -27.18
N GLU A 393 -8.40 -13.42 -28.40
CA GLU A 393 -8.75 -12.26 -29.22
C GLU A 393 -9.87 -11.45 -28.53
N LEU A 394 -10.03 -10.17 -28.89
CA LEU A 394 -11.09 -9.31 -28.33
C LEU A 394 -12.52 -9.79 -28.63
N ASP A 395 -12.69 -10.68 -29.58
CA ASP A 395 -13.98 -11.31 -29.92
C ASP A 395 -14.15 -12.69 -29.27
N GLY A 396 -13.24 -13.08 -28.38
CA GLY A 396 -13.27 -14.34 -27.64
C GLY A 396 -12.73 -15.56 -28.40
N ARG A 397 -12.28 -15.41 -29.67
CA ARG A 397 -11.62 -16.50 -30.38
C ARG A 397 -10.25 -16.80 -29.81
N PHE A 398 -9.79 -18.03 -30.00
CA PHE A 398 -8.43 -18.47 -29.72
C PHE A 398 -8.06 -18.35 -28.21
N VAL A 399 -8.91 -18.88 -27.35
CA VAL A 399 -8.63 -18.89 -25.90
C VAL A 399 -7.41 -19.75 -25.59
N LYS A 400 -6.47 -19.20 -24.82
CA LYS A 400 -5.27 -19.88 -24.35
C LYS A 400 -5.04 -19.61 -22.85
N LYS A 401 -4.69 -20.67 -22.13
CA LYS A 401 -4.18 -20.57 -20.77
C LYS A 401 -2.68 -20.26 -20.82
N LEU A 402 -2.27 -19.14 -20.22
CA LEU A 402 -0.88 -18.66 -20.23
C LEU A 402 -0.09 -19.09 -19.02
N ALA A 403 -0.71 -19.04 -17.86
CA ALA A 403 -0.08 -19.38 -16.60
C ALA A 403 -1.13 -19.98 -15.66
N GLU A 404 -0.68 -20.86 -14.77
CA GLU A 404 -1.53 -21.58 -13.85
C GLU A 404 -0.85 -21.80 -12.50
N HIS A 405 -1.59 -22.42 -11.57
CA HIS A 405 -1.08 -22.88 -10.28
C HIS A 405 0.21 -23.69 -10.43
N CYS A 406 1.15 -23.53 -9.51
CA CYS A 406 2.40 -24.28 -9.53
C CYS A 406 2.23 -25.69 -9.00
N VAL A 407 2.76 -26.64 -9.75
CA VAL A 407 2.80 -28.06 -9.34
C VAL A 407 3.98 -28.35 -8.41
N ASP A 408 5.03 -27.51 -8.44
CA ASP A 408 6.25 -27.69 -7.67
C ASP A 408 6.18 -27.01 -6.29
N ALA A 409 6.32 -27.80 -5.23
CA ALA A 409 6.34 -27.34 -3.83
C ALA A 409 7.47 -26.32 -3.50
N ASN A 410 8.45 -26.16 -4.40
CA ASN A 410 9.55 -25.21 -4.25
C ASN A 410 9.27 -23.83 -4.87
N ASN A 411 8.20 -23.69 -5.63
CA ASN A 411 7.80 -22.42 -6.24
C ASN A 411 6.67 -21.83 -5.40
N THR A 412 7.01 -20.89 -4.52
CA THR A 412 6.11 -20.38 -3.49
C THR A 412 5.15 -19.29 -3.96
N TYR A 413 5.35 -18.76 -5.17
CA TYR A 413 4.55 -17.62 -5.68
C TYR A 413 3.94 -17.96 -7.04
N CYS A 414 2.74 -18.50 -7.02
CA CYS A 414 1.98 -18.92 -8.19
C CYS A 414 0.57 -18.34 -8.14
N PHE A 415 -0.21 -18.54 -9.18
CA PHE A 415 -1.63 -18.20 -9.16
C PHE A 415 -2.34 -19.11 -8.15
N GLU A 416 -2.71 -18.56 -6.99
CA GLU A 416 -3.48 -19.26 -5.95
C GLU A 416 -4.86 -18.63 -5.77
N ASN A 417 -4.92 -17.32 -5.65
CA ASN A 417 -6.15 -16.54 -5.56
C ASN A 417 -5.96 -15.22 -6.34
N PRO A 418 -5.77 -15.28 -7.66
CA PRO A 418 -5.54 -14.07 -8.45
C PRO A 418 -6.81 -13.21 -8.46
N ARG A 419 -6.65 -11.90 -8.23
CA ARG A 419 -7.78 -10.98 -8.14
C ARG A 419 -7.77 -9.92 -9.24
N ALA A 420 -6.92 -8.94 -9.18
CA ALA A 420 -6.87 -7.87 -10.15
C ALA A 420 -5.67 -8.02 -11.09
N ILE A 421 -5.83 -7.56 -12.33
CA ILE A 421 -4.74 -7.53 -13.32
C ILE A 421 -4.66 -6.18 -14.02
N VAL A 422 -3.46 -5.82 -14.43
CA VAL A 422 -3.20 -4.68 -15.29
C VAL A 422 -2.08 -5.01 -16.27
N LEU A 423 -2.19 -4.50 -17.49
CA LEU A 423 -1.23 -4.76 -18.56
C LEU A 423 -0.28 -3.57 -18.77
N HIS A 424 0.93 -3.87 -19.14
CA HIS A 424 1.90 -2.88 -19.64
C HIS A 424 2.38 -3.26 -21.04
N PRO A 425 1.64 -2.95 -22.12
CA PRO A 425 1.97 -3.38 -23.48
C PRO A 425 3.33 -2.90 -24.00
N LYS A 426 3.84 -1.75 -23.51
CA LYS A 426 5.16 -1.23 -23.86
C LYS A 426 6.29 -2.17 -23.42
N TYR A 427 6.17 -2.75 -22.23
CA TYR A 427 7.18 -3.64 -21.65
C TYR A 427 6.81 -5.12 -21.69
N GLY A 428 5.61 -5.45 -22.21
CA GLY A 428 5.15 -6.82 -22.37
C GLY A 428 4.88 -7.57 -21.09
N PHE A 429 4.31 -6.89 -20.07
CA PHE A 429 4.03 -7.48 -18.77
C PHE A 429 2.55 -7.43 -18.40
N VAL A 430 2.11 -8.49 -17.72
CA VAL A 430 0.89 -8.55 -16.89
C VAL A 430 1.31 -8.46 -15.44
N TYR A 431 0.72 -7.56 -14.69
CA TYR A 431 0.82 -7.49 -13.23
C TYR A 431 -0.48 -7.99 -12.63
N TRP A 432 -0.39 -8.75 -11.54
CA TRP A 432 -1.58 -9.24 -10.83
C TRP A 432 -1.40 -9.19 -9.32
N THR A 433 -2.53 -9.10 -8.62
CA THR A 433 -2.59 -9.28 -7.18
C THR A 433 -3.04 -10.70 -6.87
N ASP A 434 -2.42 -11.32 -5.88
CA ASP A 434 -2.78 -12.62 -5.36
C ASP A 434 -2.98 -12.52 -3.85
N TRP A 435 -4.07 -13.05 -3.33
CA TRP A 435 -4.45 -12.89 -1.93
C TRP A 435 -4.58 -14.24 -1.24
N GLY A 436 -4.56 -14.24 0.10
CA GLY A 436 -4.62 -15.48 0.89
C GLY A 436 -3.41 -15.60 1.81
N ASP A 437 -3.05 -16.82 2.18
CA ASP A 437 -2.01 -17.10 3.17
C ASP A 437 -0.63 -16.55 2.80
N LYS A 438 -0.36 -16.44 1.52
CA LYS A 438 0.87 -15.85 0.96
C LYS A 438 0.50 -14.79 -0.06
N ALA A 439 -0.06 -13.67 0.41
CA ALA A 439 -0.40 -12.57 -0.45
C ALA A 439 0.85 -11.96 -1.11
N PHE A 440 0.75 -11.65 -2.41
CA PHE A 440 1.85 -11.05 -3.16
C PHE A 440 1.32 -10.27 -4.37
N ILE A 441 2.17 -9.44 -4.95
CA ILE A 441 1.96 -8.86 -6.27
C ILE A 441 2.98 -9.50 -7.21
N GLY A 442 2.47 -10.08 -8.29
CA GLY A 442 3.27 -10.76 -9.30
C GLY A 442 3.33 -10.03 -10.62
N ARG A 443 4.35 -10.39 -11.39
CA ARG A 443 4.55 -9.95 -12.78
C ARG A 443 4.87 -11.15 -13.64
N VAL A 444 4.26 -11.22 -14.83
CA VAL A 444 4.51 -12.25 -15.85
C VAL A 444 4.53 -11.61 -17.22
N GLY A 445 5.28 -12.17 -18.15
CA GLY A 445 5.22 -11.77 -19.55
C GLY A 445 3.82 -11.92 -20.13
N MET A 446 3.43 -11.07 -21.05
CA MET A 446 2.12 -11.17 -21.71
C MET A 446 2.00 -12.44 -22.56
N ASP A 447 3.09 -13.15 -22.80
CA ASP A 447 3.16 -14.50 -23.38
C ASP A 447 3.15 -15.64 -22.34
N GLY A 448 3.00 -15.33 -21.06
CA GLY A 448 3.00 -16.29 -19.96
C GLY A 448 4.38 -16.67 -19.41
N THR A 449 5.46 -16.15 -19.99
CA THR A 449 6.83 -16.43 -19.56
C THR A 449 7.34 -15.46 -18.47
N ASN A 450 8.48 -15.79 -17.85
CA ASN A 450 9.18 -14.93 -16.89
C ASN A 450 8.29 -14.47 -15.72
N LYS A 451 7.60 -15.41 -15.08
CA LYS A 451 6.75 -15.16 -13.91
C LYS A 451 7.62 -14.92 -12.67
N VAL A 452 7.35 -13.83 -11.94
CA VAL A 452 8.07 -13.45 -10.73
C VAL A 452 7.15 -12.70 -9.75
N ALA A 453 7.32 -12.94 -8.45
CA ALA A 453 6.73 -12.09 -7.41
C ALA A 453 7.63 -10.86 -7.21
N ILE A 454 7.05 -9.68 -7.31
CA ILE A 454 7.78 -8.41 -7.19
C ILE A 454 7.57 -7.74 -5.82
N ILE A 455 6.44 -7.98 -5.16
CA ILE A 455 6.15 -7.49 -3.82
C ILE A 455 5.59 -8.66 -3.01
N THR A 456 6.24 -8.99 -1.88
CA THR A 456 5.92 -10.17 -1.06
C THR A 456 5.77 -9.85 0.42
N THR A 457 5.87 -8.58 0.79
CA THR A 457 5.82 -8.13 2.18
C THR A 457 4.75 -7.06 2.36
N LYS A 458 4.19 -6.96 3.58
CA LYS A 458 3.14 -5.98 3.93
C LYS A 458 1.96 -6.06 2.93
N LEU A 459 1.46 -7.25 2.71
CA LEU A 459 0.31 -7.58 1.86
C LEU A 459 -0.53 -8.65 2.55
N GLU A 460 -1.84 -8.46 2.58
CA GLU A 460 -2.80 -9.44 3.09
C GLU A 460 -3.97 -9.63 2.13
N TRP A 461 -4.67 -8.53 1.78
CA TRP A 461 -5.76 -8.54 0.80
C TRP A 461 -5.51 -7.50 -0.29
N PRO A 462 -4.49 -7.72 -1.14
CA PRO A 462 -4.23 -6.82 -2.26
C PRO A 462 -5.36 -6.96 -3.28
N ASN A 463 -6.26 -5.99 -3.30
CA ASN A 463 -7.47 -6.04 -4.13
C ASN A 463 -7.27 -5.41 -5.49
N GLY A 464 -6.98 -4.11 -5.53
CA GLY A 464 -6.86 -3.36 -6.77
C GLY A 464 -5.41 -3.14 -7.20
N ILE A 465 -5.19 -3.06 -8.51
CA ILE A 465 -3.88 -2.76 -9.10
C ILE A 465 -4.05 -1.91 -10.36
N THR A 466 -3.20 -0.91 -10.54
CA THR A 466 -3.19 -0.08 -11.75
C THR A 466 -1.79 0.46 -12.05
N ILE A 467 -1.58 0.94 -13.27
CA ILE A 467 -0.31 1.53 -13.70
C ILE A 467 -0.52 3.02 -14.04
N ASP A 468 0.36 3.85 -13.54
CA ASP A 468 0.59 5.19 -14.05
C ASP A 468 1.54 5.09 -15.25
N TYR A 469 0.98 5.05 -16.45
CA TYR A 469 1.76 4.88 -17.69
C TYR A 469 2.64 6.08 -18.04
N THR A 470 2.40 7.22 -17.41
CA THR A 470 3.20 8.43 -17.64
C THR A 470 4.50 8.40 -16.87
N ASN A 471 4.46 7.86 -15.64
CA ASN A 471 5.60 7.81 -14.71
C ASN A 471 6.17 6.40 -14.54
N ASP A 472 5.60 5.40 -15.24
CA ASP A 472 5.97 3.99 -15.10
C ASP A 472 5.96 3.53 -13.63
N LYS A 473 4.86 3.85 -12.89
CA LYS A 473 4.65 3.46 -11.49
C LYS A 473 3.49 2.49 -11.36
N LEU A 474 3.65 1.53 -10.47
CA LEU A 474 2.64 0.54 -10.11
C LEU A 474 1.94 0.97 -8.82
N TYR A 475 0.61 1.08 -8.85
CA TYR A 475 -0.25 1.43 -7.71
C TYR A 475 -1.11 0.25 -7.31
N TRP A 476 -1.29 0.03 -6.01
CA TRP A 476 -2.18 -1.01 -5.48
C TRP A 476 -2.85 -0.59 -4.19
N SER A 477 -3.92 -1.29 -3.83
CA SER A 477 -4.62 -1.13 -2.56
C SER A 477 -4.67 -2.46 -1.80
N ASP A 478 -4.51 -2.41 -0.49
CA ASP A 478 -4.75 -3.54 0.40
C ASP A 478 -5.94 -3.24 1.32
N ALA A 479 -6.97 -4.11 1.27
CA ALA A 479 -8.21 -3.89 1.99
C ALA A 479 -8.13 -4.30 3.47
N HIS A 480 -7.25 -5.24 3.83
CA HIS A 480 -7.07 -5.64 5.22
C HIS A 480 -6.16 -4.67 5.96
N LEU A 481 -5.07 -4.29 5.33
CA LEU A 481 -4.10 -3.33 5.90
C LEU A 481 -4.51 -1.86 5.69
N SER A 482 -5.61 -1.62 4.96
CA SER A 482 -6.24 -0.29 4.82
C SER A 482 -5.35 0.78 4.22
N TYR A 483 -4.57 0.46 3.18
CA TYR A 483 -3.67 1.42 2.53
C TYR A 483 -3.78 1.45 0.99
N ILE A 484 -3.27 2.52 0.41
CA ILE A 484 -2.90 2.63 -1.01
C ILE A 484 -1.42 2.97 -1.07
N GLU A 485 -0.67 2.22 -1.85
CA GLU A 485 0.77 2.41 -2.07
C GLU A 485 1.12 2.39 -3.55
N TYR A 486 2.33 2.86 -3.88
CA TYR A 486 2.92 2.71 -5.20
C TYR A 486 4.41 2.37 -5.12
N SER A 487 4.95 1.87 -6.22
CA SER A 487 6.37 1.55 -6.39
C SER A 487 6.81 1.73 -7.84
N ASP A 488 8.09 1.50 -8.09
CA ASP A 488 8.55 1.22 -9.45
C ASP A 488 7.92 -0.08 -9.99
N LEU A 489 8.00 -0.30 -11.31
CA LEU A 489 7.43 -1.47 -11.97
C LEU A 489 8.08 -2.81 -11.56
N ASP A 490 9.19 -2.78 -10.87
CA ASP A 490 9.88 -3.95 -10.30
C ASP A 490 9.63 -4.14 -8.80
N GLY A 491 8.78 -3.31 -8.18
CA GLY A 491 8.43 -3.35 -6.77
C GLY A 491 9.39 -2.59 -5.85
N GLN A 492 10.41 -1.93 -6.39
CA GLN A 492 11.34 -1.11 -5.60
C GLN A 492 10.78 0.30 -5.31
N HIS A 493 11.42 1.02 -4.40
CA HIS A 493 11.06 2.41 -4.01
C HIS A 493 9.58 2.55 -3.67
N ARG A 494 9.15 1.70 -2.76
CA ARG A 494 7.77 1.64 -2.28
C ARG A 494 7.41 2.87 -1.46
N HIS A 495 6.27 3.48 -1.76
CA HIS A 495 5.79 4.68 -1.09
C HIS A 495 4.30 4.56 -0.75
N THR A 496 3.93 5.01 0.44
CA THR A 496 2.55 4.98 0.93
C THR A 496 1.84 6.30 0.60
N VAL A 497 0.70 6.20 -0.08
CA VAL A 497 -0.19 7.34 -0.38
C VAL A 497 -1.21 7.54 0.74
N TYR A 498 -1.81 6.44 1.20
CA TYR A 498 -2.74 6.39 2.33
C TYR A 498 -2.32 5.26 3.26
N ASP A 499 -2.24 5.56 4.56
CA ASP A 499 -2.00 4.60 5.62
C ASP A 499 -3.14 4.69 6.65
N GLY A 500 -3.97 3.64 6.70
CA GLY A 500 -5.20 3.64 7.49
C GLY A 500 -6.33 4.51 6.89
N ASN A 501 -7.45 4.55 7.57
CA ASN A 501 -8.65 5.31 7.18
C ASN A 501 -9.27 4.95 5.80
N LEU A 502 -8.90 3.80 5.25
CA LEU A 502 -9.51 3.20 4.08
C LEU A 502 -10.22 1.91 4.50
N PRO A 503 -11.52 1.92 4.80
CA PRO A 503 -12.19 0.79 5.43
C PRO A 503 -12.17 -0.51 4.62
N HIS A 504 -12.26 -0.41 3.29
CA HIS A 504 -12.13 -1.58 2.39
C HIS A 504 -11.95 -1.12 0.93
N PRO A 505 -10.78 -0.58 0.56
CA PRO A 505 -10.51 -0.22 -0.82
C PRO A 505 -10.49 -1.47 -1.70
N PHE A 506 -11.20 -1.43 -2.83
CA PHE A 506 -11.33 -2.59 -3.70
C PHE A 506 -10.55 -2.43 -5.01
N ALA A 507 -10.85 -1.42 -5.80
CA ALA A 507 -10.16 -1.15 -7.07
C ALA A 507 -9.72 0.31 -7.13
N LEU A 508 -8.71 0.60 -7.94
CA LEU A 508 -8.18 1.94 -8.12
C LEU A 508 -7.72 2.21 -9.53
N THR A 509 -7.71 3.48 -9.91
CA THR A 509 -7.17 3.96 -11.17
C THR A 509 -6.50 5.31 -10.95
N VAL A 510 -5.52 5.67 -11.77
CA VAL A 510 -4.80 6.95 -11.67
C VAL A 510 -4.91 7.73 -12.97
N PHE A 511 -5.04 9.05 -12.86
CA PHE A 511 -4.99 9.94 -14.00
C PHE A 511 -4.47 11.33 -13.59
N GLU A 512 -3.49 11.84 -14.30
CA GLU A 512 -2.74 13.05 -13.92
C GLU A 512 -2.19 12.91 -12.50
N ASP A 513 -2.49 13.82 -11.59
CA ASP A 513 -2.02 13.79 -10.19
C ASP A 513 -3.03 13.14 -9.23
N THR A 514 -4.07 12.50 -9.76
CA THR A 514 -5.18 11.99 -8.95
C THR A 514 -5.24 10.47 -8.99
N VAL A 515 -5.43 9.86 -7.81
CA VAL A 515 -5.87 8.48 -7.64
C VAL A 515 -7.36 8.46 -7.33
N TYR A 516 -8.09 7.56 -7.97
CA TYR A 516 -9.51 7.28 -7.76
C TYR A 516 -9.64 5.85 -7.29
N TRP A 517 -10.54 5.58 -6.33
CA TRP A 517 -10.77 4.22 -5.83
C TRP A 517 -12.22 4.00 -5.44
N THR A 518 -12.59 2.72 -5.38
CA THR A 518 -13.86 2.24 -4.85
C THR A 518 -13.64 1.67 -3.45
N ASP A 519 -14.58 1.93 -2.54
CA ASP A 519 -14.55 1.36 -1.20
C ASP A 519 -15.85 0.60 -0.91
N TRP A 520 -15.72 -0.65 -0.49
CA TRP A 520 -16.86 -1.54 -0.25
C TRP A 520 -17.62 -1.22 1.02
N ASN A 521 -16.91 -0.83 2.09
CA ASN A 521 -17.53 -0.60 3.38
C ASN A 521 -18.26 0.73 3.44
N THR A 522 -17.66 1.76 2.86
CA THR A 522 -18.31 3.08 2.75
C THR A 522 -19.28 3.15 1.58
N ARG A 523 -19.18 2.24 0.60
CA ARG A 523 -19.94 2.24 -0.66
C ARG A 523 -19.75 3.55 -1.41
N THR A 524 -18.50 3.97 -1.55
CA THR A 524 -18.14 5.24 -2.18
C THR A 524 -17.22 5.03 -3.37
N VAL A 525 -17.23 6.01 -4.27
CA VAL A 525 -16.13 6.29 -5.18
C VAL A 525 -15.45 7.56 -4.67
N GLU A 526 -14.16 7.49 -4.45
CA GLU A 526 -13.37 8.55 -3.85
C GLU A 526 -12.17 8.92 -4.72
N LYS A 527 -11.59 10.08 -4.45
CA LYS A 527 -10.35 10.55 -5.07
C LYS A 527 -9.43 11.26 -4.08
N GLY A 528 -8.17 11.39 -4.45
CA GLY A 528 -7.18 12.20 -3.74
C GLY A 528 -5.90 12.35 -4.56
N ASN A 529 -4.95 13.09 -4.05
CA ASN A 529 -3.63 13.20 -4.69
C ASN A 529 -2.93 11.84 -4.67
N LYS A 530 -2.37 11.43 -5.80
CA LYS A 530 -1.75 10.11 -5.96
C LYS A 530 -0.39 9.96 -5.28
N TYR A 531 0.23 11.06 -4.83
CA TYR A 531 1.55 11.04 -4.18
C TYR A 531 1.46 11.07 -2.66
N ASP A 532 0.66 12.00 -2.11
CA ASP A 532 0.60 12.28 -0.67
C ASP A 532 -0.81 12.09 -0.07
N GLY A 533 -1.78 11.67 -0.87
CA GLY A 533 -3.16 11.47 -0.43
C GLY A 533 -3.93 12.75 -0.07
N SER A 534 -3.35 13.92 -0.28
CA SER A 534 -4.02 15.19 0.03
C SER A 534 -5.28 15.42 -0.82
N GLY A 535 -6.16 16.27 -0.35
CA GLY A 535 -7.38 16.62 -1.09
C GLY A 535 -8.38 15.47 -1.24
N ARG A 536 -8.40 14.49 -0.31
CA ARG A 536 -9.36 13.37 -0.33
C ARG A 536 -10.80 13.88 -0.39
N GLN A 537 -11.56 13.32 -1.32
CA GLN A 537 -12.95 13.69 -1.56
C GLN A 537 -13.78 12.48 -1.97
N VAL A 538 -14.98 12.37 -1.40
CA VAL A 538 -16.00 11.44 -1.90
C VAL A 538 -16.65 12.05 -3.14
N LEU A 539 -16.62 11.34 -4.25
CA LEU A 539 -17.26 11.76 -5.51
C LEU A 539 -18.73 11.36 -5.55
N VAL A 540 -19.04 10.15 -5.13
CA VAL A 540 -20.41 9.62 -5.10
C VAL A 540 -20.56 8.54 -4.05
N ASN A 541 -21.74 8.49 -3.40
CA ASN A 541 -22.21 7.38 -2.58
C ASN A 541 -23.05 6.45 -3.44
N THR A 542 -22.75 5.15 -3.40
CA THR A 542 -23.43 4.14 -4.20
C THR A 542 -24.40 3.32 -3.36
N THR A 543 -25.49 2.81 -3.97
CA THR A 543 -26.50 1.99 -3.28
C THR A 543 -25.99 0.59 -2.97
N HIS A 544 -25.11 0.06 -3.82
CA HIS A 544 -24.49 -1.26 -3.68
C HIS A 544 -22.96 -1.08 -3.63
N ARG A 545 -22.25 -2.12 -3.21
CA ARG A 545 -20.77 -2.12 -3.24
C ARG A 545 -20.27 -1.84 -4.65
N PRO A 546 -19.45 -0.79 -4.85
CA PRO A 546 -18.77 -0.59 -6.12
C PRO A 546 -17.60 -1.56 -6.22
N PHE A 547 -17.32 -2.02 -7.45
CA PHE A 547 -16.23 -2.95 -7.72
C PHE A 547 -15.13 -2.27 -8.52
N ASP A 548 -14.91 -2.67 -9.75
CA ASP A 548 -13.82 -2.18 -10.58
C ASP A 548 -14.07 -0.76 -11.10
N ILE A 549 -12.98 -0.02 -11.35
CA ILE A 549 -13.03 1.38 -11.75
C ILE A 549 -11.89 1.73 -12.72
N HIS A 550 -12.22 2.44 -13.80
CA HIS A 550 -11.25 2.95 -14.76
C HIS A 550 -11.53 4.39 -15.15
N VAL A 551 -10.46 5.17 -15.39
CA VAL A 551 -10.55 6.44 -16.11
C VAL A 551 -10.56 6.17 -17.60
N CYS A 552 -11.63 6.56 -18.27
CA CYS A 552 -11.71 6.52 -19.74
C CYS A 552 -11.09 7.79 -20.33
N HIS A 553 -9.88 7.65 -20.84
CA HIS A 553 -9.15 8.71 -21.56
C HIS A 553 -8.07 8.09 -22.46
N PRO A 554 -7.74 8.71 -23.61
CA PRO A 554 -6.69 8.20 -24.51
C PRO A 554 -5.34 7.95 -23.83
N TYR A 555 -4.96 8.78 -22.85
CA TYR A 555 -3.67 8.65 -22.15
C TYR A 555 -3.64 7.50 -21.13
N ARG A 556 -4.78 6.86 -20.86
CA ARG A 556 -4.83 5.58 -20.12
C ARG A 556 -4.55 4.38 -21.00
N GLN A 557 -4.57 4.56 -22.32
CA GLN A 557 -4.20 3.55 -23.33
C GLN A 557 -3.23 4.19 -24.34
N PRO A 558 -1.99 4.52 -23.92
CA PRO A 558 -1.02 5.20 -24.78
C PRO A 558 -0.62 4.34 -25.96
N ILE A 559 -0.36 4.98 -27.10
CA ILE A 559 0.14 4.31 -28.29
C ILE A 559 1.62 4.01 -28.07
N VAL A 560 2.00 2.75 -28.22
CA VAL A 560 3.38 2.28 -28.07
C VAL A 560 3.76 1.38 -29.25
N ASN A 561 5.04 1.30 -29.54
CA ASN A 561 5.55 0.34 -30.51
C ASN A 561 5.43 -1.07 -29.93
N ASN A 562 4.81 -1.96 -30.71
CA ASN A 562 4.57 -3.34 -30.31
C ASN A 562 4.60 -4.23 -31.56
N PRO A 563 5.40 -5.29 -31.59
CA PRO A 563 5.51 -6.18 -32.77
C PRO A 563 4.17 -6.79 -33.21
N CYS A 564 3.23 -6.98 -32.28
CA CYS A 564 1.90 -7.54 -32.59
C CYS A 564 0.90 -6.50 -33.13
N ALA A 565 1.23 -5.21 -33.12
CA ALA A 565 0.32 -4.14 -33.56
C ALA A 565 -0.01 -4.18 -35.06
N VAL A 566 0.92 -4.68 -35.86
CA VAL A 566 0.78 -4.72 -37.32
C VAL A 566 0.69 -6.16 -37.81
N ASN A 567 -0.35 -6.47 -38.54
CA ASN A 567 -0.57 -7.79 -39.18
C ASN A 567 -0.44 -8.96 -38.17
N ASN A 568 -0.93 -8.75 -36.92
CA ASN A 568 -0.84 -9.73 -35.83
C ASN A 568 0.59 -10.32 -35.66
N GLY A 569 1.65 -9.51 -35.89
CA GLY A 569 3.04 -9.96 -35.84
C GLY A 569 3.41 -11.08 -36.84
N GLY A 570 2.55 -11.33 -37.85
CA GLY A 570 2.69 -12.46 -38.76
C GLY A 570 2.17 -13.80 -38.21
N CYS A 571 1.58 -13.82 -37.00
CA CYS A 571 1.05 -15.02 -36.37
C CYS A 571 -0.30 -15.43 -36.97
N SER A 572 -0.54 -16.74 -37.08
CA SER A 572 -1.80 -17.29 -37.58
C SER A 572 -2.96 -17.19 -36.60
N HIS A 573 -2.67 -17.20 -35.31
CA HIS A 573 -3.62 -17.12 -34.20
C HIS A 573 -3.25 -15.99 -33.25
N LEU A 574 -2.73 -16.28 -32.07
CA LEU A 574 -2.38 -15.27 -31.07
C LEU A 574 -0.96 -14.75 -31.30
N CYS A 575 -0.82 -13.45 -31.37
CA CYS A 575 0.46 -12.76 -31.21
C CYS A 575 0.54 -12.19 -29.82
N LEU A 576 1.49 -12.66 -29.02
CA LEU A 576 1.68 -12.25 -27.63
C LEU A 576 3.04 -11.61 -27.45
N ILE A 577 3.05 -10.41 -26.88
CA ILE A 577 4.29 -9.67 -26.63
C ILE A 577 5.09 -10.34 -25.51
N ARG A 578 6.38 -10.52 -25.70
CA ARG A 578 7.30 -11.06 -24.69
C ARG A 578 7.74 -9.98 -23.73
N HIS A 579 8.18 -10.42 -22.55
CA HIS A 579 8.79 -9.53 -21.56
C HIS A 579 9.92 -8.69 -22.19
N GLY A 580 9.96 -7.40 -21.85
CA GLY A 580 10.84 -6.41 -22.47
C GLY A 580 10.23 -5.68 -23.67
N GLY A 581 9.08 -6.11 -24.19
CA GLY A 581 8.28 -5.40 -25.19
C GLY A 581 8.86 -5.35 -26.63
N ARG A 582 9.99 -6.02 -26.88
CA ARG A 582 10.71 -5.96 -28.17
C ARG A 582 10.41 -7.14 -29.10
N GLU A 583 10.07 -8.28 -28.53
CA GLU A 583 9.83 -9.54 -29.22
C GLU A 583 8.40 -10.02 -28.93
N HIS A 584 7.93 -10.95 -29.75
CA HIS A 584 6.64 -11.61 -29.57
C HIS A 584 6.77 -13.13 -29.77
N SER A 585 5.80 -13.85 -29.28
CA SER A 585 5.57 -15.26 -29.57
C SER A 585 4.26 -15.43 -30.33
N CYS A 586 4.26 -16.37 -31.28
CA CYS A 586 3.03 -16.84 -31.91
C CYS A 586 2.53 -18.04 -31.11
N GLU A 587 1.31 -17.95 -30.60
CA GLU A 587 0.72 -19.01 -29.80
C GLU A 587 -0.54 -19.56 -30.43
N CYS A 588 -0.73 -20.88 -30.29
CA CYS A 588 -1.97 -21.54 -30.66
C CYS A 588 -2.93 -21.54 -29.46
N PRO A 589 -4.25 -21.48 -29.70
CA PRO A 589 -5.23 -21.68 -28.66
C PRO A 589 -5.11 -23.08 -28.03
N ASP A 590 -5.64 -23.23 -26.82
CA ASP A 590 -5.71 -24.54 -26.16
C ASP A 590 -6.39 -25.56 -27.09
N HIS A 591 -5.91 -26.80 -27.07
CA HIS A 591 -6.35 -27.92 -27.92
C HIS A 591 -5.89 -27.87 -29.40
N PHE A 592 -5.03 -26.93 -29.78
CA PHE A 592 -4.37 -26.92 -31.11
C PHE A 592 -2.91 -27.35 -30.97
N LEU A 593 -2.43 -28.11 -31.96
CA LEU A 593 -1.04 -28.52 -32.03
C LEU A 593 -0.21 -27.50 -32.82
N THR A 594 0.93 -27.11 -32.28
CA THR A 594 1.92 -26.32 -33.01
C THR A 594 2.65 -27.21 -34.00
N VAL A 595 2.54 -26.92 -35.29
CA VAL A 595 3.35 -27.57 -36.34
C VAL A 595 4.53 -26.64 -36.63
N HIS A 596 5.73 -27.01 -36.19
CA HIS A 596 6.93 -26.36 -36.67
C HIS A 596 7.21 -26.84 -38.10
N VAL A 597 6.97 -26.01 -39.10
CA VAL A 597 7.47 -26.20 -40.45
C VAL A 597 8.92 -25.75 -40.43
N GLY A 598 9.86 -26.73 -40.45
CA GLY A 598 11.29 -26.51 -40.52
C GLY A 598 11.75 -25.93 -41.85
#